data_2f851b34cb221e7562f185d3d5a4f6f0
#
_entry.id   2f851b34cb221e7562f185d3d5a4f6f0
#
_cell.length_a   1.000
_cell.length_b   1.000
_cell.length_c   1.000
_cell.angle_alpha   90.00
_cell.angle_beta   90.00
_cell.angle_gamma   90.00
#
_symmetry.space_group_name_H-M   'P 1'
#
loop_
_entity.id
_entity.type
_entity.pdbx_description
1 polymer ?
#
loop_
_entity_poly.entity_id
_entity_poly.type
_entity_poly.pdbx_seq_one_letter_code
_entity_poly.pdbx_strand_id
1 'polypeptide(L)'
;MKIPRLFGAAALIAALLLPAVPSFAHHSFAAEFDANNCREFTGILTKIDWQNPHGYFYLDIKDASGKVESWSFQTYALITLKRAGIDRQFFIENIGKEMWVKGCLAKNGRSNYAAAGTLKASDGILRQAGQLQDER
;
A
#
# COMPACT_ATOMS: atom_id res chain seq x y z
N MET A 1 11.11 -25.79 56.61
CA MET A 1 12.10 -25.53 55.51
C MET A 1 11.68 -24.26 54.79
N LYS A 2 12.39 -23.15 55.01
CA LYS A 2 12.05 -21.85 54.41
C LYS A 2 12.65 -21.78 53.01
N ILE A 3 11.84 -21.87 51.97
CA ILE A 3 12.27 -21.66 50.60
C ILE A 3 12.65 -20.19 50.44
N PRO A 4 13.88 -19.85 50.01
CA PRO A 4 14.27 -18.46 49.93
C PRO A 4 13.51 -17.74 48.80
N ARG A 5 12.93 -16.61 49.16
CA ARG A 5 12.17 -15.69 48.26
C ARG A 5 12.97 -15.11 47.08
N LEU A 6 14.29 -15.44 47.01
CA LEU A 6 15.23 -15.03 45.97
C LEU A 6 15.00 -15.72 44.61
N PHE A 7 14.44 -16.95 44.59
CA PHE A 7 14.18 -17.66 43.33
C PHE A 7 13.03 -17.09 42.54
N GLY A 8 12.05 -16.44 43.20
CA GLY A 8 10.90 -15.82 42.53
C GLY A 8 11.29 -14.53 41.77
N ALA A 9 12.23 -13.76 42.30
CA ALA A 9 12.65 -12.50 41.69
C ALA A 9 13.54 -12.75 40.45
N ALA A 10 14.40 -13.77 40.47
CA ALA A 10 15.24 -14.15 39.34
C ALA A 10 14.43 -14.66 38.14
N ALA A 11 13.35 -15.42 38.38
CA ALA A 11 12.47 -15.90 37.32
C ALA A 11 11.68 -14.77 36.64
N LEU A 12 11.28 -13.74 37.41
CA LEU A 12 10.58 -12.56 36.86
C LEU A 12 11.48 -11.70 35.97
N ILE A 13 12.74 -11.54 36.34
CA ILE A 13 13.73 -10.76 35.58
C ILE A 13 14.10 -11.49 34.30
N ALA A 14 14.22 -12.83 34.31
CA ALA A 14 14.50 -13.62 33.13
C ALA A 14 13.35 -13.56 32.08
N ALA A 15 12.10 -13.42 32.52
CA ALA A 15 10.94 -13.28 31.64
C ALA A 15 10.89 -11.90 30.93
N LEU A 16 11.52 -10.88 31.49
CA LEU A 16 11.59 -9.54 30.92
C LEU A 16 12.72 -9.36 29.88
N LEU A 17 13.62 -10.34 29.77
CA LEU A 17 14.75 -10.34 28.84
C LEU A 17 14.48 -11.11 27.55
N LEU A 18 13.24 -11.55 27.32
CA LEU A 18 12.87 -12.14 26.02
C LEU A 18 13.04 -11.05 24.96
N PRO A 19 13.89 -11.26 23.94
CA PRO A 19 14.01 -10.32 22.85
C PRO A 19 12.65 -10.15 22.21
N ALA A 20 12.15 -8.90 22.14
CA ALA A 20 11.00 -8.58 21.35
C ALA A 20 11.33 -8.91 19.89
N VAL A 21 10.89 -10.05 19.39
CA VAL A 21 10.99 -10.39 17.97
C VAL A 21 10.27 -9.28 17.20
N PRO A 22 10.97 -8.54 16.32
CA PRO A 22 10.31 -7.57 15.50
C PRO A 22 9.23 -8.28 14.69
N SER A 23 7.98 -7.91 14.92
CA SER A 23 6.87 -8.37 14.10
C SER A 23 7.03 -7.76 12.70
N PHE A 24 7.57 -8.51 11.76
CA PHE A 24 7.59 -8.15 10.35
C PHE A 24 6.18 -8.30 9.77
N ALA A 25 5.24 -7.49 10.27
CA ALA A 25 3.87 -7.44 9.76
C ALA A 25 3.76 -6.61 8.47
N HIS A 26 4.86 -6.10 7.94
CA HIS A 26 4.89 -5.45 6.65
C HIS A 26 5.35 -6.47 5.61
N HIS A 27 4.40 -7.01 4.85
CA HIS A 27 4.73 -7.59 3.56
C HIS A 27 5.51 -6.53 2.80
N SER A 28 6.81 -6.80 2.53
CA SER A 28 7.60 -5.85 1.78
C SER A 28 6.99 -5.72 0.38
N PHE A 29 6.97 -4.51 -0.19
CA PHE A 29 6.58 -4.30 -1.58
C PHE A 29 7.19 -5.36 -2.51
N ALA A 30 8.49 -5.63 -2.35
CA ALA A 30 9.23 -6.62 -3.13
C ALA A 30 8.74 -8.08 -2.98
N ALA A 31 8.02 -8.41 -1.91
CA ALA A 31 7.43 -9.74 -1.75
C ALA A 31 6.14 -9.89 -2.56
N GLU A 32 5.37 -8.84 -2.71
CA GLU A 32 4.04 -8.87 -3.33
C GLU A 32 4.04 -8.38 -4.78
N PHE A 33 4.84 -7.35 -5.10
CA PHE A 33 4.83 -6.69 -6.39
C PHE A 33 6.14 -6.85 -7.15
N ASP A 34 6.05 -6.90 -8.49
CA ASP A 34 7.19 -7.06 -9.39
C ASP A 34 7.66 -5.69 -9.89
N ALA A 35 8.77 -5.23 -9.35
CA ALA A 35 9.38 -3.97 -9.74
C ALA A 35 9.88 -3.94 -11.20
N ASN A 36 10.10 -5.11 -11.82
CA ASN A 36 10.47 -5.19 -13.23
C ASN A 36 9.24 -5.21 -14.15
N ASN A 37 8.03 -5.22 -13.59
CA ASN A 37 6.78 -5.26 -14.34
C ASN A 37 5.86 -4.10 -13.92
N CYS A 38 6.41 -2.89 -14.05
CA CYS A 38 5.68 -1.65 -13.81
C CYS A 38 5.25 -1.05 -15.14
N ARG A 39 4.04 -0.50 -15.19
CA ARG A 39 3.47 0.13 -16.38
C ARG A 39 2.53 1.28 -16.03
N GLU A 40 2.13 2.00 -17.03
CA GLU A 40 1.19 3.10 -16.90
C GLU A 40 -0.25 2.63 -17.13
N PHE A 41 -1.15 3.21 -16.37
CA PHE A 41 -2.58 2.95 -16.45
C PHE A 41 -3.30 4.28 -16.52
N THR A 42 -4.35 4.35 -17.31
CA THR A 42 -5.26 5.50 -17.34
C THR A 42 -6.69 4.97 -17.31
N GLY A 43 -7.50 5.51 -16.42
CA GLY A 43 -8.88 5.09 -16.25
C GLY A 43 -9.69 6.08 -15.43
N ILE A 44 -10.96 5.77 -15.24
CA ILE A 44 -11.87 6.59 -14.43
C ILE A 44 -11.82 6.09 -12.99
N LEU A 45 -11.56 6.99 -12.05
CA LEU A 45 -11.62 6.67 -10.63
C LEU A 45 -13.07 6.41 -10.22
N THR A 46 -13.34 5.20 -9.71
CA THR A 46 -14.71 4.77 -9.38
C THR A 46 -14.92 4.59 -7.89
N LYS A 47 -13.88 4.18 -7.16
CA LYS A 47 -14.01 3.83 -5.73
C LYS A 47 -12.70 4.06 -5.00
N ILE A 48 -12.79 4.34 -3.71
CA ILE A 48 -11.68 4.28 -2.76
C ILE A 48 -12.03 3.38 -1.60
N ASP A 49 -11.01 2.76 -1.03
CA ASP A 49 -11.09 1.99 0.21
C ASP A 49 -10.01 2.55 1.16
N TRP A 50 -10.44 3.43 2.06
CA TRP A 50 -9.56 4.22 2.92
C TRP A 50 -9.41 3.54 4.27
N GLN A 51 -8.53 2.55 4.35
CA GLN A 51 -8.30 1.74 5.54
C GLN A 51 -6.81 1.50 5.81
N ASN A 52 -6.47 1.18 7.07
CA ASN A 52 -5.13 0.72 7.43
C ASN A 52 -4.99 -0.79 7.21
N PRO A 53 -3.79 -1.29 6.93
CA PRO A 53 -2.49 -0.59 6.83
C PRO A 53 -2.28 0.14 5.51
N HIS A 54 -3.04 -0.17 4.45
CA HIS A 54 -2.90 0.40 3.10
C HIS A 54 -4.24 0.91 2.59
N GLY A 55 -4.23 2.04 1.90
CA GLY A 55 -5.37 2.47 1.10
C GLY A 55 -5.43 1.74 -0.24
N TYR A 56 -6.62 1.69 -0.80
CA TYR A 56 -6.84 1.20 -2.16
C TYR A 56 -7.73 2.18 -2.92
N PHE A 57 -7.47 2.32 -4.21
CA PHE A 57 -8.39 2.98 -5.13
C PHE A 57 -8.59 2.13 -6.37
N TYR A 58 -9.67 2.38 -7.09
CA TYR A 58 -10.11 1.56 -8.20
C TYR A 58 -10.32 2.41 -9.42
N LEU A 59 -9.74 1.97 -10.55
CA LEU A 59 -9.94 2.59 -11.84
C LEU A 59 -10.67 1.64 -12.78
N ASP A 60 -11.68 2.15 -13.44
CA ASP A 60 -12.26 1.49 -14.61
C ASP A 60 -11.42 1.85 -15.83
N ILE A 61 -10.74 0.84 -16.36
CA ILE A 61 -9.80 0.98 -17.48
C ILE A 61 -10.39 0.34 -18.71
N LYS A 62 -10.48 1.10 -19.80
CA LYS A 62 -10.96 0.61 -21.09
C LYS A 62 -9.79 0.12 -21.93
N ASP A 63 -9.85 -1.12 -22.36
CA ASP A 63 -8.86 -1.70 -23.28
C ASP A 63 -9.08 -1.28 -24.74
N ALA A 64 -8.18 -1.69 -25.63
CA ALA A 64 -8.23 -1.37 -27.05
C ALA A 64 -9.50 -1.94 -27.75
N SER A 65 -10.11 -3.00 -27.20
CA SER A 65 -11.37 -3.58 -27.70
C SER A 65 -12.61 -2.83 -27.26
N GLY A 66 -12.45 -1.91 -26.30
CA GLY A 66 -13.55 -1.19 -25.66
C GLY A 66 -14.12 -1.86 -24.43
N LYS A 67 -13.57 -3.02 -24.02
CA LYS A 67 -13.94 -3.70 -22.77
C LYS A 67 -13.42 -2.89 -21.57
N VAL A 68 -14.28 -2.71 -20.58
CA VAL A 68 -13.94 -2.04 -19.33
C VAL A 68 -13.63 -3.08 -18.26
N GLU A 69 -12.49 -2.92 -17.60
CA GLU A 69 -12.07 -3.73 -16.45
C GLU A 69 -11.76 -2.86 -15.26
N SER A 70 -12.27 -3.25 -14.09
CA SER A 70 -11.95 -2.56 -12.84
C SER A 70 -10.62 -3.06 -12.29
N TRP A 71 -9.69 -2.13 -12.08
CA TRP A 71 -8.37 -2.36 -11.53
C TRP A 71 -8.26 -1.80 -10.12
N SER A 72 -7.69 -2.56 -9.21
CA SER A 72 -7.38 -2.10 -7.85
C SER A 72 -5.91 -1.77 -7.70
N PHE A 73 -5.63 -0.65 -7.05
CA PHE A 73 -4.29 -0.15 -6.78
C PHE A 73 -4.07 0.00 -5.29
N GLN A 74 -3.08 -0.74 -4.76
CA GLN A 74 -2.63 -0.59 -3.38
C GLN A 74 -1.70 0.61 -3.25
N THR A 75 -1.86 1.38 -2.18
CA THR A 75 -1.05 2.56 -1.91
C THR A 75 -0.17 2.37 -0.67
N TYR A 76 0.62 3.38 -0.32
CA TYR A 76 1.24 3.51 0.99
C TYR A 76 0.21 3.49 2.13
N ALA A 77 0.71 3.36 3.36
CA ALA A 77 -0.08 3.60 4.55
C ALA A 77 -0.68 5.02 4.54
N LEU A 78 -1.88 5.18 5.10
CA LEU A 78 -2.64 6.43 5.02
C LEU A 78 -1.89 7.65 5.55
N ILE A 79 -1.06 7.46 6.59
CA ILE A 79 -0.25 8.55 7.14
C ILE A 79 0.81 9.05 6.14
N THR A 80 1.39 8.15 5.35
CA THR A 80 2.37 8.48 4.32
C THR A 80 1.70 9.19 3.15
N LEU A 81 0.52 8.73 2.72
CA LEU A 81 -0.27 9.39 1.69
C LEU A 81 -0.60 10.84 2.05
N LYS A 82 -1.05 11.07 3.29
CA LYS A 82 -1.36 12.43 3.77
C LYS A 82 -0.15 13.36 3.68
N ARG A 83 1.04 12.87 4.01
CA ARG A 83 2.30 13.64 3.89
C ARG A 83 2.64 13.97 2.44
N ALA A 84 2.23 13.13 1.50
CA ALA A 84 2.39 13.34 0.05
C ALA A 84 1.26 14.20 -0.57
N GLY A 85 0.38 14.77 0.25
CA GLY A 85 -0.75 15.58 -0.24
C GLY A 85 -1.90 14.76 -0.83
N ILE A 86 -1.97 13.47 -0.47
CA ILE A 86 -3.03 12.56 -0.90
C ILE A 86 -3.83 12.17 0.33
N ASP A 87 -4.96 12.77 0.53
CA ASP A 87 -5.90 12.42 1.60
C ASP A 87 -7.18 11.79 1.04
N ARG A 88 -8.09 11.44 1.92
CA ARG A 88 -9.38 10.88 1.53
C ARG A 88 -10.19 11.84 0.66
N GLN A 89 -10.13 13.13 0.97
CA GLN A 89 -10.87 14.17 0.25
C GLN A 89 -10.38 14.33 -1.19
N PHE A 90 -9.04 14.27 -1.39
CA PHE A 90 -8.45 14.27 -2.73
C PHE A 90 -9.09 13.19 -3.64
N PHE A 91 -9.23 11.96 -3.13
CA PHE A 91 -9.85 10.91 -3.93
C PHE A 91 -11.34 11.16 -4.15
N ILE A 92 -12.09 11.57 -3.11
CA ILE A 92 -13.54 11.85 -3.23
C ILE A 92 -13.81 12.88 -4.31
N GLU A 93 -13.03 13.94 -4.38
CA GLU A 93 -13.18 15.01 -5.36
C GLU A 93 -12.83 14.59 -6.80
N ASN A 94 -12.10 13.47 -6.94
CA ASN A 94 -11.70 12.92 -8.23
C ASN A 94 -12.50 11.68 -8.65
N ILE A 95 -13.47 11.20 -7.86
CA ILE A 95 -14.38 10.14 -8.31
C ILE A 95 -15.12 10.58 -9.56
N GLY A 96 -15.19 9.70 -10.56
CA GLY A 96 -15.79 9.95 -11.87
C GLY A 96 -14.89 10.70 -12.85
N LYS A 97 -13.66 11.07 -12.44
CA LYS A 97 -12.69 11.74 -13.31
C LYS A 97 -11.57 10.79 -13.72
N GLU A 98 -10.91 11.13 -14.82
CA GLU A 98 -9.75 10.42 -15.29
C GLU A 98 -8.57 10.57 -14.33
N MET A 99 -7.87 9.46 -14.11
CA MET A 99 -6.65 9.40 -13.32
C MET A 99 -5.61 8.55 -14.04
N TRP A 100 -4.38 9.05 -14.08
CA TRP A 100 -3.22 8.33 -14.54
C TRP A 100 -2.43 7.77 -13.36
N VAL A 101 -1.92 6.54 -13.48
CA VAL A 101 -1.14 5.84 -12.46
C VAL A 101 0.01 5.11 -13.10
N LYS A 102 1.23 5.26 -12.57
CA LYS A 102 2.33 4.32 -12.79
C LYS A 102 2.36 3.33 -11.65
N GLY A 103 2.23 2.04 -11.95
CA GLY A 103 2.13 1.00 -10.93
C GLY A 103 2.75 -0.32 -11.37
N CYS A 104 3.08 -1.18 -10.39
CA CYS A 104 3.74 -2.46 -10.60
C CYS A 104 2.80 -3.63 -10.31
N LEU A 105 2.79 -4.62 -11.19
CA LEU A 105 1.87 -5.77 -11.10
C LEU A 105 2.20 -6.69 -9.92
N ALA A 106 1.21 -7.39 -9.41
CA ALA A 106 1.39 -8.42 -8.41
C ALA A 106 2.15 -9.64 -8.97
N LYS A 107 3.11 -10.17 -8.20
CA LYS A 107 3.91 -11.35 -8.56
C LYS A 107 3.11 -12.64 -8.60
N ASN A 108 2.06 -12.73 -7.80
CA ASN A 108 1.24 -13.93 -7.67
C ASN A 108 0.26 -14.15 -8.84
N GLY A 109 0.32 -13.34 -9.90
CA GLY A 109 -0.57 -13.41 -11.05
C GLY A 109 -2.00 -12.93 -10.81
N ARG A 110 -2.28 -12.29 -9.67
CA ARG A 110 -3.60 -11.71 -9.39
C ARG A 110 -3.96 -10.70 -10.49
N SER A 111 -5.07 -10.97 -11.16
CA SER A 111 -5.57 -10.11 -12.23
C SER A 111 -6.03 -8.76 -11.70
N ASN A 112 -5.88 -7.72 -12.53
CA ASN A 112 -6.40 -6.38 -12.28
C ASN A 112 -6.00 -5.81 -10.90
N TYR A 113 -4.76 -6.08 -10.49
CA TYR A 113 -4.20 -5.66 -9.22
C TYR A 113 -2.75 -5.20 -9.37
N ALA A 114 -2.44 -4.03 -8.85
CA ALA A 114 -1.12 -3.45 -8.88
C ALA A 114 -0.84 -2.60 -7.61
N ALA A 115 0.43 -2.36 -7.32
CA ALA A 115 0.80 -1.30 -6.41
C ALA A 115 0.87 0.02 -7.18
N ALA A 116 0.26 1.08 -6.65
CA ALA A 116 0.45 2.42 -7.15
C ALA A 116 1.85 2.93 -6.75
N GLY A 117 2.62 3.46 -7.68
CA GLY A 117 3.84 4.20 -7.39
C GLY A 117 3.56 5.69 -7.39
N THR A 118 3.32 6.26 -8.55
CA THR A 118 2.91 7.65 -8.72
C THR A 118 1.54 7.74 -9.38
N LEU A 119 0.82 8.79 -9.07
CA LEU A 119 -0.46 9.08 -9.68
C LEU A 119 -0.58 10.57 -10.07
N LYS A 120 -1.46 10.83 -11.01
CA LYS A 120 -1.80 12.17 -11.47
C LYS A 120 -3.31 12.24 -11.72
N ALA A 121 -3.98 13.16 -11.04
CA ALA A 121 -5.38 13.46 -11.23
C ALA A 121 -5.59 14.53 -12.32
N SER A 122 -6.81 14.99 -12.48
CA SER A 122 -7.18 16.02 -13.46
C SER A 122 -6.47 17.37 -13.29
N ASP A 123 -5.88 17.62 -12.11
CA ASP A 123 -5.05 18.81 -11.84
C ASP A 123 -3.66 18.76 -12.48
N GLY A 124 -3.25 17.60 -13.04
CA GLY A 124 -1.97 17.39 -13.69
C GLY A 124 -0.77 17.28 -12.75
N ILE A 125 -0.97 17.31 -11.42
CA ILE A 125 0.10 17.24 -10.43
C ILE A 125 0.47 15.79 -10.17
N LEU A 126 1.77 15.46 -10.34
CA LEU A 126 2.31 14.15 -10.02
C LEU A 126 2.49 14.01 -8.50
N ARG A 127 1.95 12.93 -7.94
CA ARG A 127 2.02 12.61 -6.51
C ARG A 127 2.52 11.20 -6.29
N GLN A 128 3.34 11.02 -5.25
CA GLN A 128 3.82 9.69 -4.87
C GLN A 128 2.79 8.99 -3.98
N ALA A 129 2.24 7.89 -4.47
CA ALA A 129 1.22 7.09 -3.78
C ALA A 129 1.76 5.76 -3.24
N GLY A 130 2.95 5.35 -3.67
CA GLY A 130 3.61 4.12 -3.27
C GLY A 130 5.08 4.10 -3.68
N GLN A 131 5.73 2.96 -3.51
CA GLN A 131 7.13 2.77 -3.87
C GLN A 131 7.25 2.29 -5.32
N LEU A 132 8.06 3.00 -6.12
CA LEU A 132 8.63 2.50 -7.37
C LEU A 132 10.10 2.22 -7.09
N GLN A 133 10.62 1.06 -7.49
CA GLN A 133 12.02 0.70 -7.20
C GLN A 133 13.06 1.48 -8.04
N ASP A 134 12.65 2.28 -8.99
CA ASP A 134 13.55 3.10 -9.82
C ASP A 134 14.09 4.36 -9.13
N GLU A 135 13.70 4.61 -7.88
CA GLU A 135 14.14 5.79 -7.12
C GLU A 135 15.16 5.43 -6.05
N ARG A 136 16.28 4.81 -6.44
CA ARG A 136 17.48 4.72 -5.58
C ARG A 136 18.62 5.50 -6.17
#